data_2e6ff9457e1ca7ea74665ceac38f1fe4
#
_entry.id   2e6ff9457e1ca7ea74665ceac38f1fe4
#
_cell.length_a   1.000
_cell.length_b   1.000
_cell.length_c   1.000
_cell.angle_alpha   90.00
_cell.angle_beta   90.00
_cell.angle_gamma   90.00
#
_symmetry.space_group_name_H-M   'P 1'
#
loop_
_entity.id
_entity.type
_entity.pdbx_description
1 polymer ?
#
loop_
_entity_poly.entity_id
_entity_poly.type
_entity_poly.pdbx_seq_one_letter_code
_entity_poly.pdbx_strand_id
1 'polypeptide(L)'
;YDTFFGAECGRLLSGSGGVRANEVDQRSMALWYALDRYEAFRDLDYSDADILLINRYILSNAVYQSVRDRDLGNPDLLDFVIELEYNHFRIPRADAHIVLDMNPENAYENVGKKGFRDYVGEQPDIYEALPDIQKRARQKYMEYAKRMPEIHIIPCMEQNKLKSIKAIGELIDKELAPLLA
;
A
#
# COMPACT_ATOMS: atom_id res chain seq x y z
N TYR A 1 13.02 0.67 3.76
CA TYR A 1 13.45 2.03 3.36
C TYR A 1 15.00 2.10 3.31
N ASP A 2 15.59 1.27 2.44
CA ASP A 2 17.04 1.11 2.35
C ASP A 2 17.64 1.98 1.23
N THR A 3 16.80 2.64 0.43
CA THR A 3 17.16 3.61 -0.59
C THR A 3 17.29 5.02 0.00
N PHE A 4 17.89 5.94 -0.74
CA PHE A 4 17.92 7.35 -0.34
C PHE A 4 16.51 7.93 -0.17
N PHE A 5 15.64 7.73 -1.17
CA PHE A 5 14.26 8.22 -1.10
C PHE A 5 13.42 7.47 -0.06
N GLY A 6 13.69 6.17 0.16
CA GLY A 6 13.06 5.40 1.22
C GLY A 6 13.41 5.91 2.61
N ALA A 7 14.68 6.28 2.86
CA ALA A 7 15.09 6.90 4.11
C ALA A 7 14.36 8.24 4.36
N GLU A 8 14.16 9.06 3.32
CA GLU A 8 13.38 10.30 3.40
C GLU A 8 11.90 10.03 3.68
N CYS A 9 11.30 9.01 3.04
CA CYS A 9 9.94 8.56 3.39
C CYS A 9 9.83 8.14 4.86
N GLY A 10 10.79 7.36 5.37
CA GLY A 10 10.85 6.95 6.77
C GLY A 10 10.95 8.14 7.71
N ARG A 11 11.77 9.14 7.37
CA ARG A 11 11.92 10.38 8.15
C ARG A 11 10.63 11.20 8.20
N LEU A 12 9.91 11.31 7.09
CA LEU A 12 8.61 11.98 7.03
C LEU A 12 7.54 11.21 7.83
N LEU A 13 7.51 9.88 7.72
CA LEU A 13 6.56 9.03 8.45
C LEU A 13 6.78 9.02 9.97
N SER A 14 8.04 9.10 10.42
CA SER A 14 8.38 9.21 11.84
C SER A 14 8.27 10.63 12.38
N GLY A 15 8.31 11.63 11.51
CA GLY A 15 8.39 13.05 11.90
C GLY A 15 9.75 13.46 12.48
N SER A 16 10.77 12.62 12.38
CA SER A 16 12.11 12.87 12.98
C SER A 16 12.86 14.04 12.34
N GLY A 17 12.47 14.46 11.14
CA GLY A 17 13.06 15.58 10.40
C GLY A 17 12.41 16.94 10.65
N GLY A 18 11.47 17.06 11.61
CA GLY A 18 10.73 18.29 11.89
C GLY A 18 9.54 18.54 10.96
N VAL A 19 9.49 17.92 9.77
CA VAL A 19 8.34 17.91 8.86
C VAL A 19 7.72 16.51 8.90
N ARG A 20 6.40 16.45 8.99
CA ARG A 20 5.65 15.19 9.06
C ARG A 20 4.98 14.88 7.74
N ALA A 21 4.81 13.60 7.42
CA ALA A 21 4.18 13.17 6.17
C ALA A 21 2.77 13.76 5.95
N ASN A 22 2.00 14.02 7.00
CA ASN A 22 0.68 14.65 6.92
C ASN A 22 0.72 16.18 6.71
N GLU A 23 1.89 16.81 6.81
CA GLU A 23 2.12 18.23 6.50
C GLU A 23 2.57 18.44 5.04
N VAL A 24 2.99 17.37 4.37
CA VAL A 24 3.34 17.36 2.95
C VAL A 24 2.07 17.15 2.12
N ASP A 25 1.87 17.86 1.02
CA ASP A 25 0.70 17.63 0.16
C ASP A 25 0.68 16.21 -0.44
N GLN A 26 -0.53 15.73 -0.82
CA GLN A 26 -0.73 14.35 -1.24
C GLN A 26 0.08 13.96 -2.49
N ARG A 27 0.20 14.86 -3.48
CA ARG A 27 0.95 14.58 -4.71
C ARG A 27 2.44 14.52 -4.45
N SER A 28 2.97 15.44 -3.64
CA SER A 28 4.38 15.43 -3.23
C SER A 28 4.70 14.18 -2.43
N MET A 29 3.80 13.75 -1.53
CA MET A 29 4.01 12.51 -0.79
C MET A 29 3.92 11.27 -1.70
N ALA A 30 3.00 11.26 -2.67
CA ALA A 30 2.94 10.20 -3.68
C ALA A 30 4.23 10.13 -4.50
N LEU A 31 4.82 11.28 -4.84
CA LEU A 31 6.10 11.37 -5.56
C LEU A 31 7.26 10.78 -4.74
N TRP A 32 7.34 11.04 -3.43
CA TRP A 32 8.37 10.45 -2.57
C TRP A 32 8.34 8.92 -2.60
N TYR A 33 7.17 8.31 -2.46
CA TYR A 33 7.03 6.85 -2.57
C TYR A 33 7.33 6.31 -3.98
N ALA A 34 7.01 7.08 -5.01
CA ALA A 34 7.32 6.70 -6.39
C ALA A 34 8.83 6.73 -6.67
N LEU A 35 9.55 7.72 -6.12
CA LEU A 35 11.01 7.82 -6.22
C LEU A 35 11.72 6.70 -5.45
N ASP A 36 11.25 6.35 -4.25
CA ASP A 36 11.76 5.19 -3.49
C ASP A 36 11.65 3.91 -4.32
N ARG A 37 10.48 3.66 -4.93
CA ARG A 37 10.27 2.51 -5.80
C ARG A 37 11.14 2.53 -7.04
N TYR A 38 11.24 3.68 -7.70
CA TYR A 38 12.10 3.84 -8.87
C TYR A 38 13.56 3.51 -8.55
N GLU A 39 14.07 4.00 -7.42
CA GLU A 39 15.43 3.71 -6.97
C GLU A 39 15.61 2.22 -6.64
N ALA A 40 14.65 1.61 -5.93
CA ALA A 40 14.68 0.20 -5.59
C ALA A 40 14.67 -0.71 -6.83
N PHE A 41 13.84 -0.39 -7.84
CA PHE A 41 13.76 -1.19 -9.07
C PHE A 41 14.95 -1.01 -10.00
N ARG A 42 15.65 0.12 -9.95
CA ARG A 42 16.84 0.34 -10.78
C ARG A 42 17.91 -0.72 -10.61
N ASP A 43 18.10 -1.19 -9.38
CA ASP A 43 19.18 -2.10 -9.00
C ASP A 43 18.65 -3.53 -8.68
N LEU A 44 17.33 -3.76 -8.80
CA LEU A 44 16.70 -5.04 -8.54
C LEU A 44 16.77 -5.94 -9.77
N ASP A 45 17.53 -7.02 -9.69
CA ASP A 45 17.49 -8.11 -10.66
C ASP A 45 16.47 -9.17 -10.23
N TYR A 46 15.46 -9.37 -11.07
CA TYR A 46 14.41 -10.38 -10.90
C TYR A 46 14.20 -11.24 -12.15
N SER A 47 15.19 -11.24 -13.04
CA SER A 47 15.12 -11.95 -14.33
C SER A 47 14.93 -13.47 -14.19
N ASP A 48 15.44 -14.05 -13.11
CA ASP A 48 15.33 -15.49 -12.81
C ASP A 48 14.14 -15.85 -11.91
N ALA A 49 13.29 -14.88 -11.56
CA ALA A 49 12.14 -15.11 -10.67
C ALA A 49 10.88 -15.45 -11.47
N ASP A 50 10.24 -16.59 -11.15
CA ASP A 50 8.92 -16.92 -11.70
C ASP A 50 7.83 -15.99 -11.17
N ILE A 51 7.97 -15.54 -9.91
CA ILE A 51 7.02 -14.64 -9.25
C ILE A 51 7.78 -13.60 -8.44
N LEU A 52 7.45 -12.32 -8.64
CA LEU A 52 7.91 -11.22 -7.80
C LEU A 52 6.76 -10.76 -6.90
N LEU A 53 6.85 -11.06 -5.61
CA LEU A 53 5.87 -10.64 -4.61
C LEU A 53 6.32 -9.36 -3.90
N ILE A 54 5.52 -8.31 -4.01
CA ILE A 54 5.83 -7.00 -3.41
C ILE A 54 4.77 -6.65 -2.37
N ASN A 55 5.21 -6.41 -1.13
CA ASN A 55 4.33 -5.94 -0.08
C ASN A 55 4.12 -4.43 -0.20
N ARG A 56 2.88 -4.02 -0.53
CA ARG A 56 2.48 -2.63 -0.78
C ARG A 56 3.19 -2.02 -2.00
N TYR A 57 2.46 -1.98 -3.10
CA TYR A 57 2.92 -1.44 -4.37
C TYR A 57 2.22 -0.11 -4.71
N ILE A 58 2.22 0.29 -5.97
CA ILE A 58 1.66 1.57 -6.44
C ILE A 58 0.20 1.78 -6.02
N LEU A 59 -0.61 0.73 -6.03
CA LEU A 59 -2.01 0.79 -5.59
C LEU A 59 -2.13 1.31 -4.15
N SER A 60 -1.24 0.88 -3.25
CA SER A 60 -1.21 1.37 -1.88
C SER A 60 -0.87 2.87 -1.81
N ASN A 61 0.08 3.34 -2.63
CA ASN A 61 0.41 4.75 -2.75
C ASN A 61 -0.83 5.55 -3.17
N ALA A 62 -1.46 5.17 -4.29
CA ALA A 62 -2.67 5.83 -4.79
C ALA A 62 -3.78 5.88 -3.73
N VAL A 63 -4.08 4.76 -3.07
CA VAL A 63 -5.14 4.67 -2.05
C VAL A 63 -4.86 5.59 -0.87
N TYR A 64 -3.70 5.45 -0.23
CA TYR A 64 -3.43 6.18 1.00
C TYR A 64 -3.31 7.68 0.77
N GLN A 65 -2.68 8.12 -0.33
CA GLN A 65 -2.59 9.53 -0.65
C GLN A 65 -3.95 10.13 -1.07
N SER A 66 -4.87 9.34 -1.61
CA SER A 66 -6.23 9.79 -1.92
C SER A 66 -7.13 9.95 -0.70
N VAL A 67 -6.81 9.33 0.46
CA VAL A 67 -7.74 9.32 1.61
C VAL A 67 -7.18 9.89 2.91
N ARG A 68 -5.93 10.28 2.97
CA ARG A 68 -5.27 10.63 4.24
C ARG A 68 -5.81 11.90 4.89
N ASP A 69 -6.21 12.89 4.10
CA ASP A 69 -6.69 14.18 4.61
C ASP A 69 -8.21 14.19 4.69
N ARG A 70 -8.78 14.58 5.85
CA ARG A 70 -10.23 14.57 6.05
C ARG A 70 -10.91 15.81 5.48
N ASP A 71 -10.27 16.96 5.58
CA ASP A 71 -10.92 18.26 5.49
C ASP A 71 -10.69 18.99 4.16
N LEU A 72 -9.83 18.47 3.28
CA LEU A 72 -9.35 19.18 2.09
C LEU A 72 -9.93 18.71 0.76
N GLY A 73 -11.01 17.89 0.78
CA GLY A 73 -11.55 17.34 -0.46
C GLY A 73 -10.46 16.55 -1.21
N ASN A 74 -10.09 15.39 -0.68
CA ASN A 74 -9.02 14.56 -1.23
C ASN A 74 -9.15 14.35 -2.74
N PRO A 75 -8.13 14.70 -3.55
CA PRO A 75 -8.13 14.34 -4.96
C PRO A 75 -8.04 12.83 -5.11
N ASP A 76 -8.67 12.27 -6.14
CA ASP A 76 -8.39 10.91 -6.57
C ASP A 76 -7.02 10.90 -7.26
N LEU A 77 -6.05 10.20 -6.67
CA LEU A 77 -4.67 10.16 -7.18
C LEU A 77 -4.34 8.90 -7.99
N LEU A 78 -5.32 8.03 -8.28
CA LEU A 78 -5.06 6.80 -9.01
C LEU A 78 -4.41 7.07 -10.37
N ASP A 79 -5.04 7.91 -11.19
CA ASP A 79 -4.56 8.20 -12.54
C ASP A 79 -3.22 8.94 -12.51
N PHE A 80 -3.01 9.83 -11.52
CA PHE A 80 -1.73 10.51 -11.32
C PHE A 80 -0.60 9.53 -10.96
N VAL A 81 -0.85 8.60 -10.05
CA VAL A 81 0.15 7.62 -9.62
C VAL A 81 0.46 6.62 -10.74
N ILE A 82 -0.55 6.16 -11.49
CA ILE A 82 -0.38 5.30 -12.66
C ILE A 82 0.47 5.99 -13.72
N GLU A 83 0.15 7.23 -14.06
CA GLU A 83 0.90 8.00 -15.05
C GLU A 83 2.34 8.21 -14.62
N LEU A 84 2.56 8.61 -13.37
CA LEU A 84 3.89 8.85 -12.83
C LEU A 84 4.74 7.57 -12.80
N GLU A 85 4.22 6.51 -12.19
CA GLU A 85 5.03 5.34 -11.88
C GLU A 85 5.16 4.40 -13.09
N TYR A 86 4.08 4.11 -13.81
CA TYR A 86 4.12 3.20 -14.94
C TYR A 86 4.61 3.86 -16.24
N ASN A 87 4.16 5.08 -16.53
CA ASN A 87 4.43 5.68 -17.83
C ASN A 87 5.70 6.54 -17.83
N HIS A 88 5.96 7.33 -16.76
CA HIS A 88 7.16 8.15 -16.66
C HIS A 88 8.36 7.39 -16.08
N PHE A 89 8.20 6.76 -14.93
CA PHE A 89 9.28 6.01 -14.29
C PHE A 89 9.48 4.61 -14.85
N ARG A 90 8.50 4.10 -15.62
CA ARG A 90 8.54 2.76 -16.23
C ARG A 90 8.76 1.64 -15.21
N ILE A 91 8.23 1.83 -14.02
CA ILE A 91 8.18 0.77 -13.00
C ILE A 91 7.34 -0.38 -13.54
N PRO A 92 7.73 -1.65 -13.33
CA PRO A 92 7.00 -2.80 -13.83
C PRO A 92 5.51 -2.78 -13.46
N ARG A 93 4.63 -3.10 -14.40
CA ARG A 93 3.20 -3.24 -14.10
C ARG A 93 2.98 -4.52 -13.29
N ALA A 94 2.15 -4.42 -12.27
CA ALA A 94 1.71 -5.62 -11.54
C ALA A 94 0.70 -6.39 -12.40
N ASP A 95 0.87 -7.71 -12.51
CA ASP A 95 -0.11 -8.59 -13.15
C ASP A 95 -1.35 -8.75 -12.28
N ALA A 96 -1.18 -8.71 -10.96
CA ALA A 96 -2.27 -8.73 -9.99
C ALA A 96 -1.96 -7.88 -8.76
N HIS A 97 -2.99 -7.24 -8.21
CA HIS A 97 -2.98 -6.61 -6.90
C HIS A 97 -3.89 -7.41 -5.95
N ILE A 98 -3.31 -8.07 -4.98
CA ILE A 98 -4.06 -8.81 -3.95
C ILE A 98 -4.38 -7.89 -2.79
N VAL A 99 -5.66 -7.66 -2.55
CA VAL A 99 -6.15 -6.85 -1.43
C VAL A 99 -6.83 -7.75 -0.41
N LEU A 100 -6.23 -7.89 0.77
CA LEU A 100 -6.79 -8.65 1.88
C LEU A 100 -7.87 -7.82 2.57
N ASP A 101 -9.13 -8.15 2.30
CA ASP A 101 -10.28 -7.44 2.86
C ASP A 101 -10.60 -7.94 4.27
N MET A 102 -10.35 -7.09 5.26
CA MET A 102 -10.75 -7.31 6.65
C MET A 102 -11.49 -6.09 7.20
N ASN A 103 -12.26 -6.28 8.28
CA ASN A 103 -12.91 -5.16 8.92
C ASN A 103 -11.89 -4.21 9.58
N PRO A 104 -12.21 -2.90 9.70
CA PRO A 104 -11.28 -1.90 10.23
C PRO A 104 -10.82 -2.18 11.66
N GLU A 105 -11.66 -2.79 12.49
CA GLU A 105 -11.34 -3.13 13.88
C GLU A 105 -10.21 -4.17 13.96
N ASN A 106 -10.31 -5.25 13.20
CA ASN A 106 -9.24 -6.26 13.11
C ASN A 106 -7.98 -5.71 12.44
N ALA A 107 -8.13 -4.83 11.46
CA ALA A 107 -6.98 -4.17 10.84
C ALA A 107 -6.21 -3.31 11.85
N TYR A 108 -6.91 -2.55 12.68
CA TYR A 108 -6.32 -1.73 13.74
C TYR A 108 -5.63 -2.58 14.82
N GLU A 109 -6.25 -3.66 15.29
CA GLU A 109 -5.64 -4.60 16.23
C GLU A 109 -4.36 -5.23 15.67
N ASN A 110 -4.32 -5.54 14.38
CA ASN A 110 -3.14 -6.11 13.73
C ASN A 110 -2.01 -5.07 13.58
N VAL A 111 -2.33 -3.79 13.41
CA VAL A 111 -1.32 -2.71 13.45
C VAL A 111 -0.63 -2.68 14.81
N GLY A 112 -1.38 -2.80 15.91
CA GLY A 112 -0.82 -2.86 17.26
C GLY A 112 0.04 -4.11 17.57
N LYS A 113 -0.06 -5.16 16.72
CA LYS A 113 0.76 -6.39 16.84
C LYS A 113 2.03 -6.36 15.98
N LYS A 114 2.23 -5.29 15.18
CA LYS A 114 3.46 -5.13 14.39
C LYS A 114 4.65 -4.97 15.34
N GLY A 115 5.72 -5.71 15.07
CA GLY A 115 6.97 -5.59 15.82
C GLY A 115 7.71 -4.30 15.54
N PHE A 116 8.94 -4.23 16.05
CA PHE A 116 9.85 -3.11 15.83
C PHE A 116 10.09 -2.83 14.34
N ARG A 117 10.07 -1.54 13.97
CA ARG A 117 10.37 -1.05 12.62
C ARG A 117 11.42 0.06 12.73
N ASP A 118 12.45 0.00 11.91
CA ASP A 118 13.62 0.87 12.01
C ASP A 118 13.29 2.37 11.97
N TYR A 119 12.22 2.77 11.24
CA TYR A 119 11.85 4.17 11.07
C TYR A 119 10.89 4.74 12.13
N VAL A 120 10.14 3.90 12.88
CA VAL A 120 9.18 4.34 13.93
C VAL A 120 9.29 3.54 15.23
N GLY A 121 10.13 2.49 15.29
CA GLY A 121 10.20 1.58 16.42
C GLY A 121 8.92 0.73 16.56
N GLU A 122 8.39 0.67 17.78
CA GLU A 122 7.13 -0.03 18.10
C GLU A 122 5.88 0.84 17.94
N GLN A 123 6.05 2.14 17.65
CA GLN A 123 4.93 3.07 17.54
C GLN A 123 4.24 2.98 16.17
N PRO A 124 2.94 3.30 16.07
CA PRO A 124 2.28 3.47 14.78
C PRO A 124 2.90 4.65 14.03
N ASP A 125 3.00 4.53 12.70
CA ASP A 125 3.40 5.66 11.87
C ASP A 125 2.29 6.74 11.83
N ILE A 126 2.62 7.91 11.25
CA ILE A 126 1.72 9.07 11.22
C ILE A 126 0.37 8.73 10.55
N TYR A 127 0.35 7.90 9.51
CA TYR A 127 -0.89 7.51 8.85
C TYR A 127 -1.66 6.47 9.65
N GLU A 128 -0.98 5.50 10.26
CA GLU A 128 -1.60 4.49 11.12
C GLU A 128 -2.26 5.12 12.36
N ALA A 129 -1.73 6.25 12.83
CA ALA A 129 -2.29 7.00 13.96
C ALA A 129 -3.54 7.83 13.57
N LEU A 130 -3.84 8.03 12.26
CA LEU A 130 -4.99 8.80 11.82
C LEU A 130 -6.29 8.04 12.05
N PRO A 131 -7.28 8.63 12.77
CA PRO A 131 -8.57 8.01 12.95
C PRO A 131 -9.25 7.68 11.60
N ASP A 132 -9.91 6.55 11.52
CA ASP A 132 -10.66 6.07 10.35
C ASP A 132 -9.87 5.92 9.04
N ILE A 133 -8.54 6.09 9.02
CA ILE A 133 -7.75 5.93 7.80
C ILE A 133 -7.95 4.54 7.20
N GLN A 134 -8.00 3.50 8.03
CA GLN A 134 -8.19 2.12 7.57
C GLN A 134 -9.56 1.92 6.92
N LYS A 135 -10.61 2.51 7.48
CA LYS A 135 -11.96 2.46 6.91
C LYS A 135 -12.01 3.15 5.55
N ARG A 136 -11.43 4.36 5.45
CA ARG A 136 -11.38 5.12 4.20
C ARG A 136 -10.53 4.42 3.14
N ALA A 137 -9.37 3.88 3.54
CA ALA A 137 -8.51 3.11 2.64
C ALA A 137 -9.23 1.86 2.10
N ARG A 138 -9.91 1.09 2.98
CA ARG A 138 -10.72 -0.06 2.56
C ARG A 138 -11.76 0.34 1.50
N GLN A 139 -12.53 1.41 1.75
CA GLN A 139 -13.52 1.90 0.80
C GLN A 139 -12.88 2.29 -0.55
N LYS A 140 -11.72 2.94 -0.52
CA LYS A 140 -10.99 3.35 -1.73
C LYS A 140 -10.43 2.15 -2.50
N TYR A 141 -9.93 1.11 -1.83
CA TYR A 141 -9.56 -0.15 -2.49
C TYR A 141 -10.75 -0.78 -3.23
N MET A 142 -11.93 -0.83 -2.60
CA MET A 142 -13.15 -1.35 -3.22
C MET A 142 -13.62 -0.49 -4.41
N GLU A 143 -13.42 0.82 -4.35
CA GLU A 143 -13.71 1.73 -5.46
C GLU A 143 -12.76 1.47 -6.64
N TYR A 144 -11.46 1.37 -6.38
CA TYR A 144 -10.47 1.12 -7.42
C TYR A 144 -10.61 -0.27 -8.05
N ALA A 145 -11.00 -1.28 -7.29
CA ALA A 145 -11.28 -2.61 -7.83
C ALA A 145 -12.41 -2.64 -8.87
N LYS A 146 -13.31 -1.64 -8.87
CA LYS A 146 -14.32 -1.49 -9.93
C LYS A 146 -13.76 -0.89 -11.23
N ARG A 147 -12.59 -0.24 -11.16
CA ARG A 147 -11.93 0.43 -12.28
C ARG A 147 -10.79 -0.39 -12.87
N MET A 148 -10.17 -1.26 -12.07
CA MET A 148 -8.96 -2.01 -12.40
C MET A 148 -9.22 -3.51 -12.21
N PRO A 149 -9.38 -4.29 -13.29
CA PRO A 149 -9.68 -5.71 -13.21
C PRO A 149 -8.55 -6.56 -12.59
N GLU A 150 -7.32 -6.04 -12.60
CA GLU A 150 -6.16 -6.66 -11.94
C GLU A 150 -6.18 -6.56 -10.41
N ILE A 151 -7.18 -5.91 -9.80
CA ILE A 151 -7.33 -5.86 -8.34
C ILE A 151 -8.25 -7.00 -7.88
N HIS A 152 -7.68 -7.94 -7.16
CA HIS A 152 -8.36 -9.09 -6.57
C HIS A 152 -8.62 -8.86 -5.09
N ILE A 153 -9.90 -8.82 -4.70
CA ILE A 153 -10.30 -8.63 -3.30
C ILE A 153 -10.47 -9.99 -2.64
N ILE A 154 -9.64 -10.30 -1.67
CA ILE A 154 -9.69 -11.56 -0.93
C ILE A 154 -10.46 -11.35 0.38
N PRO A 155 -11.65 -11.95 0.56
CA PRO A 155 -12.45 -11.80 1.77
C PRO A 155 -11.81 -12.57 2.94
N CYS A 156 -11.15 -11.85 3.84
CA CYS A 156 -10.47 -12.44 4.99
C CYS A 156 -11.40 -12.71 6.19
N MET A 157 -12.64 -12.25 6.14
CA MET A 157 -13.60 -12.41 7.25
C MET A 157 -14.66 -13.47 6.93
N GLU A 158 -15.09 -14.20 7.95
CA GLU A 158 -16.24 -15.10 7.94
C GLU A 158 -16.98 -14.98 9.26
N GLN A 159 -18.28 -14.67 9.22
CA GLN A 159 -19.11 -14.45 10.42
C GLN A 159 -18.44 -13.51 11.45
N ASN A 160 -17.89 -12.39 11.00
CA ASN A 160 -17.13 -11.41 11.79
C ASN A 160 -15.83 -11.94 12.46
N LYS A 161 -15.33 -13.11 12.07
CA LYS A 161 -14.06 -13.65 12.54
C LYS A 161 -13.04 -13.67 11.41
N LEU A 162 -11.78 -13.46 11.74
CA LEU A 162 -10.68 -13.59 10.79
C LEU A 162 -10.50 -15.06 10.42
N LYS A 163 -10.49 -15.37 9.12
CA LYS A 163 -10.17 -16.69 8.59
C LYS A 163 -8.73 -17.10 8.96
N SER A 164 -8.47 -18.40 8.98
CA SER A 164 -7.10 -18.88 9.16
C SER A 164 -6.18 -18.46 8.00
N ILE A 165 -4.89 -18.35 8.27
CA ILE A 165 -3.87 -18.07 7.23
C ILE A 165 -3.99 -19.07 6.08
N LYS A 166 -4.20 -20.36 6.38
CA LYS A 166 -4.39 -21.40 5.37
C LYS A 166 -5.59 -21.12 4.46
N ALA A 167 -6.75 -20.80 5.06
CA ALA A 167 -7.97 -20.53 4.30
C ALA A 167 -7.83 -19.27 3.41
N ILE A 168 -7.11 -18.24 3.89
CA ILE A 168 -6.81 -17.04 3.09
C ILE A 168 -5.86 -17.41 1.96
N GLY A 169 -4.84 -18.22 2.22
CA GLY A 169 -3.90 -18.71 1.20
C GLY A 169 -4.62 -19.46 0.08
N GLU A 170 -5.52 -20.40 0.42
CA GLU A 170 -6.31 -21.14 -0.57
C GLU A 170 -7.19 -20.22 -1.46
N LEU A 171 -7.68 -19.11 -0.91
CA LEU A 171 -8.41 -18.11 -1.70
C LEU A 171 -7.48 -17.34 -2.65
N ILE A 172 -6.29 -16.98 -2.19
CA ILE A 172 -5.28 -16.32 -3.03
C ILE A 172 -4.84 -17.25 -4.17
N ASP A 173 -4.50 -18.50 -3.87
CA ASP A 173 -4.10 -19.49 -4.86
C ASP A 173 -5.17 -19.67 -5.95
N LYS A 174 -6.44 -19.72 -5.55
CA LYS A 174 -7.55 -19.82 -6.49
C LYS A 174 -7.66 -18.61 -7.42
N GLU A 175 -7.46 -17.41 -6.89
CA GLU A 175 -7.50 -16.16 -7.69
C GLU A 175 -6.31 -16.04 -8.63
N LEU A 176 -5.12 -16.48 -8.20
CA LEU A 176 -3.89 -16.39 -9.00
C LEU A 176 -3.72 -17.55 -9.98
N ALA A 177 -4.38 -18.69 -9.79
CA ALA A 177 -4.22 -19.86 -10.67
C ALA A 177 -4.36 -19.55 -12.18
N PRO A 178 -5.30 -18.69 -12.63
CA PRO A 178 -5.40 -18.34 -14.06
C PRO A 178 -4.22 -17.51 -14.59
N LEU A 179 -3.47 -16.84 -13.72
CA LEU A 179 -2.32 -16.00 -14.09
C LEU A 179 -1.02 -16.81 -14.10
N LEU A 180 -1.00 -17.96 -13.42
CA LEU A 180 0.17 -18.83 -13.28
C LEU A 180 0.12 -20.07 -14.20
N ALA A 181 -0.96 -20.23 -14.98
CA ALA A 181 -1.15 -21.32 -15.93
C ALA A 181 -0.58 -20.96 -17.31
#